data_e59e40aee9bd35af5e6e07bb94d56dd2
#
_entry.id   e59e40aee9bd35af5e6e07bb94d56dd2
#
_cell.length_a   1.000
_cell.length_b   1.000
_cell.length_c   1.000
_cell.angle_alpha   90.00
_cell.angle_beta   90.00
_cell.angle_gamma   90.00
#
_symmetry.space_group_name_H-M   'P 1'
#
loop_
_entity.id
_entity.type
_entity.pdbx_description
1 polymer ?
#
loop_
_entity_poly.entity_id
_entity_poly.type
_entity_poly.pdbx_seq_one_letter_code
_entity_poly.pdbx_strand_id
1 'polypeptide(L)'
;MKKDTRPVYQKQNSFFDIRHNQENSLAGTLARIAATREKSDLIGKMSKAHKQVFNQVCNDLLDSDSLNDSSLFSLSPSVIEEIATFSDSELPRYLVHRYRYEVFPQLKILDEYPPYLQIEPSSVCNFRCVFCFETDTTFTDKANGFMGQMTLDLFKHIIDQAVGNIEFLSLASRGEPMICKDIVPMLEYTQGKFLNLKL
;
A
#
# COMPACT_ATOMS: atom_id res chain seq x y z
N MET A 1 -2.07 38.04 34.47
CA MET A 1 -1.88 37.23 33.25
C MET A 1 -2.35 35.80 33.54
N LYS A 2 -3.47 35.37 32.98
CA LYS A 2 -3.89 33.95 33.07
C LYS A 2 -2.95 33.12 32.20
N LYS A 3 -2.30 32.14 32.81
CA LYS A 3 -1.52 31.12 32.04
C LYS A 3 -2.47 30.40 31.10
N ASP A 4 -2.14 30.41 29.79
CA ASP A 4 -2.83 29.64 28.79
C ASP A 4 -2.65 28.15 29.11
N THR A 5 -3.73 27.49 29.51
CA THR A 5 -3.74 26.07 29.93
C THR A 5 -4.20 25.15 28.80
N ARG A 6 -4.11 25.58 27.53
CA ARG A 6 -4.43 24.68 26.42
C ARG A 6 -3.46 23.50 26.45
N PRO A 7 -3.95 22.28 26.37
CA PRO A 7 -3.06 21.12 26.32
C PRO A 7 -2.18 21.23 25.07
N VAL A 8 -0.87 21.24 25.29
CA VAL A 8 0.09 21.13 24.20
C VAL A 8 -0.10 19.76 23.57
N TYR A 9 -0.33 19.73 22.26
CA TYR A 9 -0.41 18.47 21.51
C TYR A 9 0.90 17.70 21.70
N GLN A 10 0.82 16.56 22.37
CA GLN A 10 1.91 15.61 22.43
C GLN A 10 1.69 14.56 21.34
N LYS A 11 2.60 14.48 20.39
CA LYS A 11 2.58 13.45 19.36
C LYS A 11 2.76 12.10 20.03
N GLN A 12 1.68 11.32 20.09
CA GLN A 12 1.74 9.92 20.54
C GLN A 12 2.19 9.06 19.36
N ASN A 13 2.94 7.99 19.66
CA ASN A 13 3.48 7.06 18.67
C ASN A 13 4.38 7.76 17.64
N SER A 14 5.40 8.46 18.11
CA SER A 14 6.40 8.98 17.20
C SER A 14 7.12 7.82 16.51
N PHE A 15 7.59 8.05 15.29
CA PHE A 15 8.40 7.09 14.51
C PHE A 15 9.59 6.54 15.32
N PHE A 16 10.02 7.28 16.33
CA PHE A 16 11.12 6.90 17.24
C PHE A 16 10.66 5.84 18.25
N ASP A 17 9.44 5.95 18.79
CA ASP A 17 8.89 5.02 19.78
C ASP A 17 8.61 3.65 19.16
N ILE A 18 8.17 3.63 17.89
CA ILE A 18 7.93 2.41 17.10
C ILE A 18 9.24 1.64 16.88
N ARG A 19 10.36 2.33 16.62
CA ARG A 19 11.69 1.71 16.41
C ARG A 19 12.25 1.00 17.62
N HIS A 20 11.85 1.39 18.83
CA HIS A 20 12.39 0.83 20.07
C HIS A 20 11.54 -0.31 20.65
N ASN A 21 10.42 -0.65 20.01
CA ASN A 21 9.60 -1.76 20.45
C ASN A 21 10.24 -3.08 20.03
N GLN A 22 10.62 -3.94 20.99
CA GLN A 22 11.29 -5.22 20.72
C GLN A 22 10.47 -6.17 19.84
N GLU A 23 9.13 -6.02 19.85
CA GLU A 23 8.22 -6.79 18.98
C GLU A 23 8.41 -6.47 17.50
N ASN A 24 8.92 -5.29 17.16
CA ASN A 24 9.19 -4.84 15.80
C ASN A 24 10.68 -5.03 15.42
N SER A 25 11.36 -5.99 16.00
CA SER A 25 12.73 -6.33 15.63
C SER A 25 12.77 -7.17 14.33
N LEU A 26 13.88 -7.11 13.61
CA LEU A 26 14.10 -7.98 12.45
C LEU A 26 13.91 -9.46 12.82
N ALA A 27 14.52 -9.90 13.94
CA ALA A 27 14.40 -11.28 14.41
C ALA A 27 12.95 -11.68 14.73
N GLY A 28 12.20 -10.81 15.40
CA GLY A 28 10.76 -11.02 15.68
C GLY A 28 9.93 -11.11 14.39
N THR A 29 10.22 -10.24 13.43
CA THR A 29 9.53 -10.26 12.13
C THR A 29 9.84 -11.53 11.35
N LEU A 30 11.09 -11.97 11.29
CA LEU A 30 11.46 -13.23 10.62
C LEU A 30 10.82 -14.45 11.30
N ALA A 31 10.80 -14.49 12.64
CA ALA A 31 10.11 -15.55 13.38
C ALA A 31 8.60 -15.60 13.05
N ARG A 32 7.96 -14.43 12.94
CA ARG A 32 6.55 -14.30 12.54
C ARG A 32 6.30 -14.77 11.10
N ILE A 33 7.20 -14.45 10.17
CA ILE A 33 7.13 -14.92 8.78
C ILE A 33 7.29 -16.45 8.73
N ALA A 34 8.25 -17.01 9.47
CA ALA A 34 8.45 -18.45 9.55
C ALA A 34 7.21 -19.16 10.10
N ALA A 35 6.63 -18.67 11.19
CA ALA A 35 5.38 -19.20 11.75
C ALA A 35 4.21 -19.10 10.75
N THR A 36 4.18 -18.08 9.91
CA THR A 36 3.15 -17.89 8.89
C THR A 36 3.31 -18.89 7.73
N ARG A 37 4.55 -19.22 7.36
CA ARG A 37 4.86 -20.25 6.33
C ARG A 37 4.23 -21.60 6.66
N GLU A 38 4.15 -21.95 7.94
CA GLU A 38 3.60 -23.24 8.42
C GLU A 38 2.05 -23.27 8.46
N LYS A 39 1.38 -22.11 8.30
CA LYS A 39 -0.09 -22.01 8.34
C LYS A 39 -0.70 -22.37 6.98
N SER A 40 -0.89 -23.66 6.72
CA SER A 40 -1.38 -24.18 5.44
C SER A 40 -2.77 -23.66 5.04
N ASP A 41 -3.63 -23.30 6.00
CA ASP A 41 -4.96 -22.74 5.79
C ASP A 41 -4.91 -21.32 5.21
N LEU A 42 -3.94 -20.51 5.61
CA LEU A 42 -3.72 -19.16 5.05
C LEU A 42 -3.14 -19.24 3.64
N ILE A 43 -2.10 -20.04 3.47
CA ILE A 43 -1.43 -20.23 2.17
C ILE A 43 -2.37 -20.92 1.18
N GLY A 44 -3.22 -21.84 1.67
CA GLY A 44 -4.18 -22.59 0.85
C GLY A 44 -5.13 -21.70 0.05
N LYS A 45 -5.51 -20.53 0.59
CA LYS A 45 -6.45 -19.58 -0.02
C LYS A 45 -5.82 -18.70 -1.12
N MET A 46 -4.50 -18.66 -1.23
CA MET A 46 -3.80 -17.85 -2.22
C MET A 46 -3.87 -18.50 -3.61
N SER A 47 -3.81 -17.69 -4.67
CA SER A 47 -3.64 -18.18 -6.04
C SER A 47 -2.34 -18.95 -6.20
N LYS A 48 -2.23 -19.81 -7.24
CA LYS A 48 -0.99 -20.55 -7.52
C LYS A 48 0.21 -19.60 -7.72
N ALA A 49 0.01 -18.51 -8.44
CA ALA A 49 1.05 -17.53 -8.70
C ALA A 49 1.50 -16.84 -7.38
N HIS A 50 0.56 -16.41 -6.55
CA HIS A 50 0.89 -15.79 -5.27
C HIS A 50 1.59 -16.76 -4.31
N LYS A 51 1.22 -18.05 -4.30
CA LYS A 51 1.95 -19.09 -3.54
C LYS A 51 3.40 -19.22 -3.96
N GLN A 52 3.67 -19.19 -5.27
CA GLN A 52 5.03 -19.25 -5.79
C GLN A 52 5.85 -18.05 -5.33
N VAL A 53 5.29 -16.84 -5.43
CA VAL A 53 5.94 -15.62 -4.95
C VAL A 53 6.17 -15.67 -3.45
N PHE A 54 5.17 -16.10 -2.65
CA PHE A 54 5.32 -16.23 -1.21
C PHE A 54 6.42 -17.21 -0.80
N ASN A 55 6.53 -18.33 -1.49
CA ASN A 55 7.62 -19.28 -1.26
C ASN A 55 8.98 -18.65 -1.58
N GLN A 56 9.08 -17.85 -2.64
CA GLN A 56 10.31 -17.14 -2.96
C GLN A 56 10.68 -16.13 -1.87
N VAL A 57 9.70 -15.38 -1.37
CA VAL A 57 9.90 -14.47 -0.20
C VAL A 57 10.48 -15.23 0.99
N CYS A 58 9.88 -16.38 1.32
CA CYS A 58 10.33 -17.18 2.45
C CYS A 58 11.75 -17.73 2.23
N ASN A 59 12.09 -18.16 1.02
CA ASN A 59 13.44 -18.63 0.70
C ASN A 59 14.45 -17.47 0.85
N ASP A 60 14.14 -16.30 0.30
CA ASP A 60 15.04 -15.14 0.37
C ASP A 60 15.28 -14.64 1.82
N LEU A 61 14.27 -14.76 2.69
CA LEU A 61 14.33 -14.21 4.04
C LEU A 61 14.73 -15.22 5.13
N LEU A 62 14.45 -16.51 4.95
CA LEU A 62 14.57 -17.51 6.03
C LEU A 62 15.68 -18.54 5.76
N ASP A 63 16.05 -18.78 4.50
CA ASP A 63 17.05 -19.79 4.18
C ASP A 63 18.45 -19.20 4.38
N SER A 64 19.28 -19.87 5.17
CA SER A 64 20.56 -19.37 5.70
C SER A 64 21.62 -19.05 4.64
N ASP A 65 21.50 -19.59 3.43
CA ASP A 65 22.40 -19.25 2.32
C ASP A 65 22.08 -17.89 1.67
N SER A 66 20.91 -17.34 1.94
CA SER A 66 20.45 -16.05 1.39
C SER A 66 20.94 -14.81 2.17
N LEU A 67 21.55 -14.97 3.33
CA LEU A 67 22.23 -13.90 4.05
C LEU A 67 23.54 -13.44 3.38
N ASN A 68 23.96 -14.12 2.32
CA ASN A 68 24.99 -13.63 1.43
C ASN A 68 24.39 -12.52 0.53
N ASP A 69 25.23 -11.56 0.17
CA ASP A 69 25.05 -10.32 -0.60
C ASP A 69 24.20 -10.45 -1.92
N SER A 70 23.58 -11.61 -2.15
CA SER A 70 22.80 -11.96 -3.35
C SER A 70 21.29 -12.05 -3.16
N SER A 71 20.76 -11.88 -1.95
CA SER A 71 19.30 -11.91 -1.78
C SER A 71 18.66 -10.65 -2.40
N LEU A 72 17.71 -10.86 -3.29
CA LEU A 72 17.02 -9.78 -4.01
C LEU A 72 15.99 -9.06 -3.13
N PHE A 73 15.53 -9.71 -2.06
CA PHE A 73 14.53 -9.19 -1.15
C PHE A 73 15.05 -9.14 0.28
N SER A 74 14.98 -7.97 0.90
CA SER A 74 15.41 -7.76 2.28
C SER A 74 14.40 -6.88 3.02
N LEU A 75 14.33 -7.04 4.35
CA LEU A 75 13.45 -6.25 5.19
C LEU A 75 14.14 -4.95 5.65
N SER A 76 13.81 -3.84 5.03
CA SER A 76 14.21 -2.52 5.54
C SER A 76 13.49 -2.19 6.86
N PRO A 77 14.00 -1.27 7.69
CA PRO A 77 13.31 -0.86 8.91
C PRO A 77 11.88 -0.39 8.69
N SER A 78 11.61 0.33 7.60
CA SER A 78 10.25 0.79 7.26
C SER A 78 9.31 -0.36 6.88
N VAL A 79 9.82 -1.39 6.22
CA VAL A 79 9.04 -2.60 5.90
C VAL A 79 8.72 -3.39 7.17
N ILE A 80 9.65 -3.50 8.12
CA ILE A 80 9.42 -4.13 9.42
C ILE A 80 8.32 -3.41 10.20
N GLU A 81 8.36 -2.08 10.23
CA GLU A 81 7.33 -1.25 10.86
C GLU A 81 5.96 -1.44 10.18
N GLU A 82 5.94 -1.50 8.87
CA GLU A 82 4.70 -1.72 8.10
C GLU A 82 4.14 -3.13 8.35
N ILE A 83 4.98 -4.17 8.39
CA ILE A 83 4.58 -5.54 8.74
C ILE A 83 3.90 -5.61 10.12
N ALA A 84 4.36 -4.82 11.07
CA ALA A 84 3.79 -4.80 12.42
C ALA A 84 2.33 -4.30 12.46
N THR A 85 1.88 -3.59 11.44
CA THR A 85 0.51 -3.08 11.34
C THR A 85 -0.49 -4.12 10.82
N PHE A 86 -0.02 -5.19 10.18
CA PHE A 86 -0.86 -6.21 9.59
C PHE A 86 -1.07 -7.40 10.54
N SER A 87 -2.25 -8.02 10.45
CA SER A 87 -2.53 -9.28 11.12
C SER A 87 -1.77 -10.45 10.45
N ASP A 88 -1.68 -11.59 11.14
CA ASP A 88 -1.06 -12.79 10.59
C ASP A 88 -1.79 -13.31 9.34
N SER A 89 -3.09 -13.07 9.23
CA SER A 89 -3.87 -13.45 8.05
C SER A 89 -3.61 -12.57 6.83
N GLU A 90 -3.17 -11.35 7.04
CA GLU A 90 -2.86 -10.38 5.99
C GLU A 90 -1.40 -10.46 5.55
N LEU A 91 -0.52 -10.93 6.44
CA LEU A 91 0.92 -10.96 6.23
C LEU A 91 1.35 -11.64 4.92
N PRO A 92 0.83 -12.82 4.51
CA PRO A 92 1.20 -13.42 3.23
C PRO A 92 0.88 -12.53 2.03
N ARG A 93 -0.30 -11.88 2.04
CA ARG A 93 -0.72 -10.95 0.98
C ARG A 93 0.21 -9.75 0.90
N TYR A 94 0.55 -9.18 2.06
CA TYR A 94 1.49 -8.06 2.14
C TYR A 94 2.88 -8.44 1.61
N LEU A 95 3.42 -9.58 2.00
CA LEU A 95 4.75 -10.03 1.58
C LEU A 95 4.81 -10.28 0.07
N VAL A 96 3.78 -10.90 -0.51
CA VAL A 96 3.65 -11.07 -1.96
C VAL A 96 3.62 -9.73 -2.67
N HIS A 97 2.82 -8.77 -2.16
CA HIS A 97 2.77 -7.42 -2.70
C HIS A 97 4.15 -6.75 -2.68
N ARG A 98 4.85 -6.77 -1.54
CA ARG A 98 6.18 -6.13 -1.41
C ARG A 98 7.21 -6.76 -2.34
N TYR A 99 7.23 -8.08 -2.45
CA TYR A 99 8.14 -8.78 -3.35
C TYR A 99 7.90 -8.39 -4.82
N ARG A 100 6.66 -8.39 -5.25
CA ARG A 100 6.27 -7.97 -6.60
C ARG A 100 6.67 -6.52 -6.86
N TYR A 101 6.47 -5.64 -5.88
CA TYR A 101 6.80 -4.22 -5.99
C TYR A 101 8.31 -3.95 -6.05
N GLU A 102 9.11 -4.67 -5.26
CA GLU A 102 10.55 -4.43 -5.13
C GLU A 102 11.39 -5.26 -6.10
N VAL A 103 11.10 -6.54 -6.24
CA VAL A 103 11.96 -7.50 -6.94
C VAL A 103 11.62 -7.62 -8.43
N PHE A 104 10.33 -7.67 -8.78
CA PHE A 104 9.94 -7.85 -10.18
C PHE A 104 10.50 -6.78 -11.12
N PRO A 105 10.50 -5.47 -10.76
CA PRO A 105 11.13 -4.44 -11.59
C PRO A 105 12.63 -4.63 -11.76
N GLN A 106 13.33 -5.08 -10.71
CA GLN A 106 14.78 -5.33 -10.78
C GLN A 106 15.10 -6.47 -11.76
N LEU A 107 14.27 -7.52 -11.74
CA LEU A 107 14.40 -8.67 -12.64
C LEU A 107 13.74 -8.46 -14.01
N LYS A 108 13.09 -7.31 -14.23
CA LYS A 108 12.30 -7.01 -15.44
C LYS A 108 11.22 -8.06 -15.72
N ILE A 109 10.60 -8.57 -14.66
CA ILE A 109 9.48 -9.50 -14.75
C ILE A 109 8.21 -8.68 -15.00
N LEU A 110 7.53 -8.98 -16.10
CA LEU A 110 6.19 -8.47 -16.35
C LEU A 110 5.18 -9.34 -15.60
N ASP A 111 4.38 -8.68 -14.75
CA ASP A 111 3.32 -9.33 -14.01
C ASP A 111 1.98 -9.15 -14.75
N GLU A 112 1.04 -10.03 -14.52
CA GLU A 112 -0.30 -9.94 -15.09
C GLU A 112 -1.07 -8.72 -14.55
N TYR A 113 -0.82 -8.37 -13.28
CA TYR A 113 -1.41 -7.21 -12.60
C TYR A 113 -0.31 -6.35 -11.98
N PRO A 114 -0.43 -5.03 -12.00
CA PRO A 114 0.51 -4.17 -11.30
C PRO A 114 0.42 -4.42 -9.78
N PRO A 115 1.53 -4.35 -9.05
CA PRO A 115 1.50 -4.53 -7.59
C PRO A 115 0.77 -3.39 -6.86
N TYR A 116 0.65 -2.22 -7.49
CA TYR A 116 0.05 -1.03 -6.94
C TYR A 116 -0.86 -0.37 -7.98
N LEU A 117 -2.04 0.04 -7.58
CA LEU A 117 -3.00 0.71 -8.46
C LEU A 117 -3.24 2.14 -7.96
N GLN A 118 -3.11 3.09 -8.87
CA GLN A 118 -3.48 4.48 -8.64
C GLN A 118 -4.65 4.86 -9.52
N ILE A 119 -5.73 5.33 -8.91
CA ILE A 119 -6.95 5.79 -9.58
C ILE A 119 -7.15 7.26 -9.25
N GLU A 120 -7.58 8.03 -10.22
CA GLU A 120 -7.92 9.43 -10.07
C GLU A 120 -9.45 9.60 -10.10
N PRO A 121 -10.14 9.68 -8.95
CA PRO A 121 -11.59 9.87 -8.91
C PRO A 121 -12.02 11.25 -9.40
N SER A 122 -11.17 12.24 -9.27
CA SER A 122 -11.38 13.61 -9.72
C SER A 122 -10.08 14.22 -10.19
N SER A 123 -10.08 14.82 -11.39
CA SER A 123 -9.00 15.70 -11.83
C SER A 123 -9.24 17.16 -11.42
N VAL A 124 -10.35 17.46 -10.77
CA VAL A 124 -10.63 18.77 -10.18
C VAL A 124 -10.00 18.87 -8.81
N CYS A 125 -9.40 20.02 -8.48
CA CYS A 125 -8.79 20.29 -7.18
C CYS A 125 -9.20 21.66 -6.67
N ASN A 126 -9.50 21.77 -5.37
CA ASN A 126 -9.78 23.02 -4.69
C ASN A 126 -8.55 23.64 -4.02
N PHE A 127 -7.41 22.94 -4.04
CA PHE A 127 -6.12 23.46 -3.56
C PHE A 127 -5.36 24.19 -4.67
N ARG A 128 -4.31 24.92 -4.27
CA ARG A 128 -3.38 25.63 -5.16
C ARG A 128 -1.96 25.46 -4.64
N CYS A 129 -1.53 24.20 -4.51
CA CYS A 129 -0.20 23.87 -4.03
C CYS A 129 0.87 24.37 -5.04
N VAL A 130 1.80 25.18 -4.58
CA VAL A 130 2.78 25.85 -5.42
C VAL A 130 3.71 24.91 -6.22
N PHE A 131 3.83 23.68 -5.77
CA PHE A 131 4.64 22.63 -6.43
C PHE A 131 3.79 21.71 -7.32
N CYS A 132 2.46 21.91 -7.39
CA CYS A 132 1.58 21.05 -8.16
C CYS A 132 1.49 21.53 -9.61
N PHE A 133 1.52 20.61 -10.56
CA PHE A 133 1.37 20.94 -11.98
C PHE A 133 -0.02 21.50 -12.31
N GLU A 134 -1.01 21.35 -11.46
CA GLU A 134 -2.34 21.99 -11.61
C GLU A 134 -2.31 23.52 -11.47
N THR A 135 -1.18 24.11 -11.11
CA THR A 135 -0.98 25.56 -11.24
C THR A 135 -0.83 25.99 -12.70
N ASP A 136 -0.52 25.05 -13.59
CA ASP A 136 -0.55 25.31 -15.04
C ASP A 136 -1.99 25.30 -15.55
N THR A 137 -2.43 26.45 -16.04
CA THR A 137 -3.79 26.65 -16.55
C THR A 137 -4.13 25.77 -17.74
N THR A 138 -3.12 25.25 -18.48
CA THR A 138 -3.34 24.29 -19.57
C THR A 138 -4.06 23.03 -19.07
N PHE A 139 -3.73 22.54 -17.88
CA PHE A 139 -4.37 21.34 -17.31
C PHE A 139 -5.71 21.63 -16.64
N THR A 140 -5.94 22.85 -16.15
CA THR A 140 -7.14 23.23 -15.41
C THR A 140 -8.19 23.96 -16.26
N ASP A 141 -7.87 24.28 -17.50
CA ASP A 141 -8.84 24.85 -18.45
C ASP A 141 -9.82 23.77 -18.91
N LYS A 142 -11.12 23.99 -18.61
CA LYS A 142 -12.19 23.07 -19.00
C LYS A 142 -12.29 22.87 -20.51
N ALA A 143 -11.90 23.88 -21.31
CA ALA A 143 -11.92 23.80 -22.75
C ALA A 143 -10.99 22.71 -23.31
N ASN A 144 -9.92 22.36 -22.56
CA ASN A 144 -8.96 21.34 -22.95
C ASN A 144 -9.43 19.89 -22.62
N GLY A 145 -10.56 19.73 -21.92
CA GLY A 145 -11.16 18.41 -21.67
C GLY A 145 -10.42 17.53 -20.64
N PHE A 146 -9.44 18.08 -19.91
CA PHE A 146 -8.67 17.31 -18.91
C PHE A 146 -9.31 17.26 -17.53
N MET A 147 -10.40 18.00 -17.34
CA MET A 147 -11.10 18.12 -16.05
C MET A 147 -12.34 17.26 -16.02
N GLY A 148 -12.46 16.40 -15.02
CA GLY A 148 -13.62 15.53 -14.88
C GLY A 148 -13.66 14.82 -13.54
N GLN A 149 -14.71 14.03 -13.36
CA GLN A 149 -14.90 13.15 -12.22
C GLN A 149 -15.29 11.76 -12.72
N MET A 150 -14.74 10.74 -12.09
CA MET A 150 -15.07 9.34 -12.36
C MET A 150 -16.48 9.03 -11.84
N THR A 151 -17.22 8.22 -12.58
CA THR A 151 -18.49 7.68 -12.11
C THR A 151 -18.28 6.49 -11.18
N LEU A 152 -19.20 6.26 -10.25
CA LEU A 152 -19.15 5.11 -9.35
C LEU A 152 -19.14 3.78 -10.13
N ASP A 153 -19.87 3.67 -11.24
CA ASP A 153 -19.93 2.44 -12.03
C ASP A 153 -18.59 2.11 -12.69
N LEU A 154 -17.92 3.11 -13.27
CA LEU A 154 -16.57 2.92 -13.82
C LEU A 154 -15.58 2.52 -12.71
N PHE A 155 -15.66 3.19 -11.55
CA PHE A 155 -14.82 2.86 -10.40
C PHE A 155 -15.03 1.40 -9.96
N LYS A 156 -16.27 0.96 -9.78
CA LYS A 156 -16.59 -0.44 -9.41
C LYS A 156 -16.02 -1.42 -10.42
N HIS A 157 -16.18 -1.14 -11.71
CA HIS A 157 -15.66 -1.99 -12.76
C HIS A 157 -14.14 -2.18 -12.68
N ILE A 158 -13.40 -1.12 -12.37
CA ILE A 158 -11.94 -1.19 -12.17
C ILE A 158 -11.60 -1.97 -10.89
N ILE A 159 -12.29 -1.68 -9.78
CA ILE A 159 -12.07 -2.35 -8.50
C ILE A 159 -12.31 -3.85 -8.60
N ASP A 160 -13.36 -4.29 -9.30
CA ASP A 160 -13.70 -5.71 -9.44
C ASP A 160 -12.61 -6.50 -10.18
N GLN A 161 -11.89 -5.87 -11.10
CA GLN A 161 -10.74 -6.48 -11.77
C GLN A 161 -9.48 -6.53 -10.85
N ALA A 162 -9.36 -5.57 -9.93
CA ALA A 162 -8.20 -5.44 -9.05
C ALA A 162 -8.25 -6.38 -7.84
N VAL A 163 -9.46 -6.67 -7.33
CA VAL A 163 -9.66 -7.48 -6.11
C VAL A 163 -9.02 -8.86 -6.23
N GLY A 164 -8.22 -9.22 -5.23
CA GLY A 164 -7.50 -10.50 -5.18
C GLY A 164 -6.18 -10.53 -5.97
N ASN A 165 -5.90 -9.51 -6.79
CA ASN A 165 -4.69 -9.39 -7.59
C ASN A 165 -3.80 -8.22 -7.14
N ILE A 166 -4.40 -7.17 -6.61
CA ILE A 166 -3.75 -5.94 -6.15
C ILE A 166 -4.11 -5.72 -4.69
N GLU A 167 -3.12 -5.36 -3.87
CA GLU A 167 -3.30 -5.19 -2.43
C GLU A 167 -3.25 -3.73 -1.97
N PHE A 168 -2.67 -2.86 -2.78
CA PHE A 168 -2.46 -1.46 -2.45
C PHE A 168 -3.13 -0.55 -3.49
N LEU A 169 -4.02 0.30 -3.03
CA LEU A 169 -4.79 1.24 -3.84
C LEU A 169 -4.50 2.68 -3.38
N SER A 170 -4.28 3.60 -4.31
CA SER A 170 -4.30 5.03 -4.05
C SER A 170 -5.38 5.72 -4.87
N LEU A 171 -6.13 6.58 -4.23
CA LEU A 171 -7.05 7.50 -4.89
C LEU A 171 -6.46 8.92 -4.98
N ALA A 172 -5.27 9.13 -4.38
CA ALA A 172 -4.53 10.38 -4.49
C ALA A 172 -3.71 10.38 -5.78
N SER A 173 -4.02 11.29 -6.68
CA SER A 173 -3.29 11.51 -7.92
C SER A 173 -3.22 12.99 -8.22
N ARG A 174 -3.69 13.41 -9.38
CA ARG A 174 -3.73 14.81 -9.81
C ARG A 174 -4.91 15.46 -9.10
N GLY A 175 -5.90 15.65 -9.02
CA GLY A 175 -7.00 16.35 -8.37
C GLY A 175 -7.12 16.07 -6.85
N GLU A 176 -8.19 16.53 -6.28
CA GLU A 176 -8.54 16.27 -4.89
C GLU A 176 -9.65 15.21 -4.82
N PRO A 177 -9.38 13.98 -4.39
CA PRO A 177 -10.37 12.91 -4.39
C PRO A 177 -11.60 13.23 -3.53
N MET A 178 -11.44 14.00 -2.44
CA MET A 178 -12.53 14.31 -1.51
C MET A 178 -13.60 15.23 -2.10
N ILE A 179 -13.34 15.89 -3.23
CA ILE A 179 -14.37 16.67 -3.94
C ILE A 179 -15.09 15.87 -5.03
N CYS A 180 -14.71 14.63 -5.26
CA CYS A 180 -15.48 13.73 -6.12
C CYS A 180 -16.85 13.47 -5.49
N LYS A 181 -17.92 13.71 -6.25
CA LYS A 181 -19.31 13.55 -5.75
C LYS A 181 -19.63 12.14 -5.25
N ASP A 182 -18.98 11.13 -5.85
CA ASP A 182 -19.21 9.71 -5.53
C ASP A 182 -18.13 9.14 -4.61
N ILE A 183 -17.29 9.97 -3.96
CA ILE A 183 -16.15 9.46 -3.15
C ILE A 183 -16.59 8.57 -2.00
N VAL A 184 -17.67 8.92 -1.30
CA VAL A 184 -18.16 8.13 -0.16
C VAL A 184 -18.56 6.73 -0.60
N PRO A 185 -19.46 6.52 -1.58
CA PRO A 185 -19.79 5.19 -2.06
C PRO A 185 -18.59 4.46 -2.71
N MET A 186 -17.61 5.17 -3.27
CA MET A 186 -16.36 4.55 -3.74
C MET A 186 -15.54 3.97 -2.57
N LEU A 187 -15.40 4.71 -1.47
CA LEU A 187 -14.70 4.25 -0.27
C LEU A 187 -15.43 3.06 0.39
N GLU A 188 -16.74 3.15 0.52
CA GLU A 188 -17.56 2.03 1.03
C GLU A 188 -17.39 0.77 0.16
N TYR A 189 -17.32 0.94 -1.16
CA TYR A 189 -17.14 -0.18 -2.08
C TYR A 189 -15.76 -0.85 -1.95
N THR A 190 -14.73 -0.12 -1.53
CA THR A 190 -13.38 -0.66 -1.33
C THR A 190 -13.15 -1.30 0.03
N GLN A 191 -14.07 -1.12 0.97
CA GLN A 191 -13.91 -1.60 2.34
C GLN A 191 -13.62 -3.10 2.40
N GLY A 192 -12.51 -3.47 3.07
CA GLY A 192 -12.07 -4.85 3.27
C GLY A 192 -11.52 -5.57 2.03
N LYS A 193 -11.46 -4.91 0.86
CA LYS A 193 -10.97 -5.51 -0.39
C LYS A 193 -9.45 -5.41 -0.55
N PHE A 194 -8.83 -4.39 -0.01
CA PHE A 194 -7.41 -4.09 -0.12
C PHE A 194 -6.75 -4.03 1.25
N LEU A 195 -5.45 -4.27 1.31
CA LEU A 195 -4.67 -4.14 2.54
C LEU A 195 -4.43 -2.67 2.89
N ASN A 196 -4.29 -1.81 1.89
CA ASN A 196 -4.07 -0.40 2.09
C ASN A 196 -4.81 0.42 1.04
N LEU A 197 -5.45 1.48 1.49
CA LEU A 197 -6.06 2.51 0.64
C LEU A 197 -5.53 3.87 1.08
N LYS A 198 -4.90 4.58 0.15
CA LYS A 198 -4.37 5.92 0.36
C LYS A 198 -5.26 6.96 -0.33
N LEU A 199 -5.60 8.02 0.44
CA LEU A 199 -6.25 9.23 -0.03
C LEU A 199 -5.26 10.40 -0.07
#